data_e1b2d2c0a6afb8941135e63703f4cdb0
#
_entry.id   e1b2d2c0a6afb8941135e63703f4cdb0
#
_cell.length_a   1.000
_cell.length_b   1.000
_cell.length_c   1.000
_cell.angle_alpha   90.00
_cell.angle_beta   90.00
_cell.angle_gamma   90.00
#
_symmetry.space_group_name_H-M   'P 1'
#
loop_
_entity.id
_entity.type
_entity.pdbx_description
1 polymer ?
#
loop_
_entity_poly.entity_id
_entity_poly.type
_entity_poly.pdbx_seq_one_letter_code
_entity_poly.pdbx_strand_id
1 'polypeptide(L)'
;WGDRLAGFFASNAEEYYGCDPNPNTYRRYQEQISQYNKFLAKPKKVQIWNCGAEDLPYDKLPPIDCAFTSPPYFSTEEYNKGGELEENQSWFKFNEYDKWRDDFYLPVAENTMKVSKYMFVNIMDPKIHGVRYRSGDELVDKFKDKFLGQVGMRIMQRPQGKAVFNDEDGKFDKAKLDEHMNKMFIENVWCFGPESDLFKNSRVATLDDFF
;
A
#
# COMPACT_ATOMS: atom_id res chain seq x y z
N TRP A 1 8.37 1.61 4.93
CA TRP A 1 7.47 1.79 6.06
C TRP A 1 7.53 3.23 6.54
N GLY A 2 6.36 3.81 6.84
CA GLY A 2 6.25 5.24 7.16
C GLY A 2 6.02 6.14 5.96
N ASP A 3 6.17 5.66 4.74
CA ASP A 3 6.03 6.46 3.52
C ASP A 3 4.60 6.99 3.33
N ARG A 4 3.57 6.20 3.69
CA ARG A 4 2.17 6.66 3.64
C ARG A 4 1.91 7.80 4.62
N LEU A 5 2.45 7.68 5.83
CA LEU A 5 2.36 8.75 6.84
C LEU A 5 3.14 9.99 6.39
N ALA A 6 4.32 9.83 5.79
CA ALA A 6 5.08 10.94 5.22
C ALA A 6 4.30 11.62 4.08
N GLY A 7 3.70 10.83 3.18
CA GLY A 7 2.84 11.35 2.10
C GLY A 7 1.64 12.12 2.64
N PHE A 8 0.99 11.63 3.72
CA PHE A 8 -0.07 12.36 4.39
C PHE A 8 0.41 13.71 4.92
N PHE A 9 1.55 13.76 5.59
CA PHE A 9 2.10 15.01 6.11
C PHE A 9 2.46 16.00 4.99
N ALA A 10 2.86 15.52 3.82
CA ALA A 10 3.16 16.33 2.64
C ALA A 10 1.90 16.76 1.84
N SER A 11 0.74 16.17 2.11
CA SER A 11 -0.52 16.45 1.40
C SER A 11 -1.33 17.56 2.09
N ASN A 12 -2.49 17.90 1.50
CA ASN A 12 -3.48 18.80 2.10
C ASN A 12 -4.49 18.08 3.02
N ALA A 13 -4.39 16.75 3.19
CA ALA A 13 -5.26 16.02 4.10
C ALA A 13 -5.03 16.47 5.55
N GLU A 14 -6.09 16.57 6.33
CA GLU A 14 -6.04 17.09 7.71
C GLU A 14 -5.99 16.00 8.77
N GLU A 15 -6.57 14.83 8.49
CA GLU A 15 -6.66 13.71 9.42
C GLU A 15 -6.15 12.42 8.80
N TYR A 16 -5.50 11.59 9.59
CA TYR A 16 -4.99 10.28 9.19
C TYR A 16 -5.35 9.22 10.22
N TYR A 17 -5.86 8.11 9.74
CA TYR A 17 -6.20 6.94 10.54
C TYR A 17 -5.52 5.71 9.96
N GLY A 18 -4.85 4.93 10.81
CA GLY A 18 -4.10 3.76 10.35
C GLY A 18 -3.89 2.72 11.43
N CYS A 19 -3.37 1.57 11.06
CA CYS A 19 -2.99 0.52 11.99
C CYS A 19 -1.71 -0.19 11.52
N ASP A 20 -1.02 -0.78 12.47
CA ASP A 20 0.14 -1.66 12.22
C ASP A 20 0.24 -2.65 13.39
N PRO A 21 0.29 -3.96 13.14
CA PRO A 21 0.36 -4.97 14.19
C PRO A 21 1.74 -5.05 14.85
N ASN A 22 2.79 -4.51 14.22
CA ASN A 22 4.15 -4.54 14.75
C ASN A 22 4.36 -3.43 15.79
N PRO A 23 4.60 -3.75 17.08
CA PRO A 23 4.74 -2.75 18.13
C PRO A 23 5.97 -1.84 17.92
N ASN A 24 7.01 -2.34 17.27
CA ASN A 24 8.19 -1.53 16.96
C ASN A 24 7.87 -0.49 15.87
N THR A 25 7.15 -0.88 14.82
CA THR A 25 6.69 0.02 13.76
C THR A 25 5.73 1.06 14.35
N TYR A 26 4.78 0.63 15.19
CA TYR A 26 3.86 1.54 15.88
C TYR A 26 4.59 2.61 16.70
N ARG A 27 5.62 2.24 17.47
CA ARG A 27 6.44 3.21 18.22
C ARG A 27 7.13 4.21 17.30
N ARG A 28 7.67 3.75 16.17
CA ARG A 28 8.30 4.63 15.17
C ARG A 28 7.31 5.60 14.52
N TYR A 29 6.07 5.19 14.31
CA TYR A 29 5.03 6.12 13.84
C TYR A 29 4.77 7.24 14.85
N GLN A 30 4.75 6.97 16.16
CA GLN A 30 4.56 8.01 17.16
C GLN A 30 5.72 9.04 17.14
N GLU A 31 6.95 8.57 17.00
CA GLU A 31 8.13 9.44 16.83
C GLU A 31 8.00 10.29 15.55
N GLN A 32 7.62 9.68 14.45
CA GLN A 32 7.46 10.34 13.15
C GLN A 32 6.35 11.40 13.17
N ILE A 33 5.20 11.10 13.78
CA ILE A 33 4.09 12.05 13.97
C ILE A 33 4.57 13.26 14.78
N SER A 34 5.23 13.02 15.90
CA SER A 34 5.77 14.09 16.74
C SER A 34 6.75 14.96 15.97
N GLN A 35 7.62 14.34 15.18
CA GLN A 35 8.64 15.06 14.43
C GLN A 35 8.04 15.90 13.29
N TYR A 36 7.15 15.34 12.47
CA TYR A 36 6.56 16.07 11.35
C TYR A 36 5.68 17.23 11.81
N ASN A 37 4.91 17.05 12.88
CA ASN A 37 4.07 18.13 13.40
C ASN A 37 4.87 19.37 13.88
N LYS A 38 6.16 19.21 14.22
CA LYS A 38 7.02 20.35 14.57
C LYS A 38 7.30 21.30 13.40
N PHE A 39 7.22 20.80 12.17
CA PHE A 39 7.49 21.58 10.97
C PHE A 39 6.24 22.21 10.37
N LEU A 40 5.06 21.92 10.89
CA LEU A 40 3.80 22.44 10.39
C LEU A 40 3.34 23.66 11.20
N ALA A 41 2.81 24.67 10.52
CA ALA A 41 2.19 25.81 11.17
C ALA A 41 0.97 25.42 12.02
N LYS A 42 0.22 24.38 11.57
CA LYS A 42 -0.91 23.78 12.29
C LYS A 42 -0.69 22.27 12.33
N PRO A 43 -0.63 21.67 13.52
CA PRO A 43 -0.50 20.22 13.65
C PRO A 43 -1.66 19.50 12.97
N LYS A 44 -1.35 18.37 12.30
CA LYS A 44 -2.34 17.47 11.71
C LYS A 44 -2.78 16.43 12.73
N LYS A 45 -4.02 15.98 12.63
CA LYS A 45 -4.56 14.93 13.47
C LYS A 45 -4.18 13.55 12.91
N VAL A 46 -3.52 12.75 13.74
CA VAL A 46 -3.11 11.39 13.38
C VAL A 46 -3.51 10.43 14.50
N GLN A 47 -4.17 9.35 14.12
CA GLN A 47 -4.48 8.24 15.03
C GLN A 47 -4.05 6.93 14.40
N ILE A 48 -3.18 6.19 15.08
CA ILE A 48 -2.70 4.87 14.66
C ILE A 48 -2.98 3.89 15.78
N TRP A 49 -3.50 2.71 15.44
CA TRP A 49 -3.72 1.61 16.37
C TRP A 49 -2.62 0.57 16.22
N ASN A 50 -2.19 -0.01 17.32
CA ASN A 50 -1.26 -1.14 17.30
C ASN A 50 -2.05 -2.45 17.22
N CYS A 51 -2.60 -2.73 16.06
CA CYS A 51 -3.36 -3.94 15.76
C CYS A 51 -3.28 -4.27 14.26
N GLY A 52 -3.67 -5.47 13.89
CA GLY A 52 -3.93 -5.83 12.50
C GLY A 52 -5.12 -5.06 11.93
N ALA A 53 -5.21 -4.99 10.60
CA ALA A 53 -6.33 -4.31 9.94
C ALA A 53 -7.66 -5.03 10.18
N GLU A 54 -7.63 -6.33 10.41
CA GLU A 54 -8.80 -7.14 10.79
C GLU A 54 -9.40 -6.75 12.15
N ASP A 55 -8.57 -6.24 13.05
CA ASP A 55 -8.93 -5.85 14.43
C ASP A 55 -9.13 -4.33 14.58
N LEU A 56 -9.07 -3.56 13.48
CA LEU A 56 -9.27 -2.11 13.51
C LEU A 56 -10.72 -1.79 13.91
N PRO A 57 -10.94 -0.86 14.87
CA PRO A 57 -12.29 -0.46 15.28
C PRO A 57 -12.95 0.44 14.23
N TYR A 58 -13.40 -0.14 13.11
CA TYR A 58 -14.00 0.58 11.98
C TYR A 58 -15.24 1.39 12.39
N ASP A 59 -15.99 0.91 13.36
CA ASP A 59 -17.19 1.57 13.92
C ASP A 59 -16.88 2.88 14.65
N LYS A 60 -15.61 3.09 15.04
CA LYS A 60 -15.14 4.32 15.69
C LYS A 60 -14.49 5.31 14.73
N LEU A 61 -14.32 4.94 13.47
CA LEU A 61 -13.78 5.84 12.47
C LEU A 61 -14.84 6.84 12.00
N PRO A 62 -14.47 8.12 11.80
CA PRO A 62 -15.35 9.03 11.08
C PRO A 62 -15.48 8.61 9.62
N PRO A 63 -16.42 9.19 8.85
CA PRO A 63 -16.42 9.03 7.40
C PRO A 63 -15.06 9.43 6.80
N ILE A 64 -14.47 8.55 6.01
CA ILE A 64 -13.15 8.71 5.40
C ILE A 64 -13.31 9.07 3.92
N ASP A 65 -12.62 10.09 3.44
CA ASP A 65 -12.66 10.45 2.02
C ASP A 65 -11.92 9.43 1.16
N CYS A 66 -10.74 8.99 1.61
CA CYS A 66 -9.86 8.12 0.84
C CYS A 66 -9.12 7.13 1.75
N ALA A 67 -9.25 5.86 1.47
CA ALA A 67 -8.43 4.80 2.04
C ALA A 67 -7.39 4.34 1.01
N PHE A 68 -6.13 4.21 1.43
CA PHE A 68 -5.05 3.65 0.62
C PHE A 68 -4.35 2.55 1.41
N THR A 69 -4.20 1.38 0.80
CA THR A 69 -3.51 0.25 1.43
C THR A 69 -2.68 -0.55 0.43
N SER A 70 -1.57 -1.11 0.89
CA SER A 70 -0.93 -2.28 0.29
C SER A 70 -0.99 -3.36 1.35
N PRO A 71 -1.98 -4.24 1.31
CA PRO A 71 -2.05 -5.35 2.26
C PRO A 71 -0.85 -6.28 2.03
N PRO A 72 -0.40 -7.02 3.04
CA PRO A 72 0.60 -8.06 2.84
C PRO A 72 0.15 -9.02 1.73
N TYR A 73 1.05 -9.28 0.75
CA TYR A 73 0.74 -10.11 -0.42
C TYR A 73 0.78 -11.60 -0.04
N PHE A 74 -0.13 -12.01 0.82
CA PHE A 74 -0.20 -13.32 1.43
C PHE A 74 1.15 -13.70 2.08
N SER A 75 1.71 -14.87 1.80
CA SER A 75 3.01 -15.35 2.34
C SER A 75 4.23 -14.89 1.55
N THR A 76 4.08 -13.96 0.59
CA THR A 76 5.21 -13.41 -0.17
C THR A 76 6.10 -12.53 0.73
N GLU A 77 5.52 -11.96 1.77
CA GLU A 77 6.19 -11.06 2.69
C GLU A 77 5.97 -11.51 4.13
N GLU A 78 7.00 -12.13 4.72
CA GLU A 78 6.98 -12.59 6.11
C GLU A 78 7.51 -11.48 7.02
N TYR A 79 6.71 -10.41 7.18
CA TYR A 79 7.08 -9.29 8.06
C TYR A 79 7.28 -9.72 9.51
N ASN A 80 8.28 -9.13 10.16
CA ASN A 80 8.59 -9.36 11.57
C ASN A 80 8.87 -10.82 11.95
N LYS A 81 9.31 -11.66 11.01
CA LYS A 81 9.63 -13.06 11.24
C LYS A 81 10.73 -13.19 12.31
N GLY A 82 10.48 -13.99 13.34
CA GLY A 82 11.39 -14.15 14.49
C GLY A 82 11.42 -12.93 15.44
N GLY A 83 10.56 -11.94 15.23
CA GLY A 83 10.46 -10.75 16.08
C GLY A 83 9.37 -10.85 17.14
N GLU A 84 9.29 -9.82 17.99
CA GLU A 84 8.26 -9.71 19.03
C GLU A 84 6.85 -9.66 18.40
N LEU A 85 5.93 -10.51 18.87
CA LEU A 85 4.56 -10.61 18.39
C LEU A 85 4.44 -10.91 16.88
N GLU A 86 5.33 -11.76 16.35
CA GLU A 86 5.22 -12.20 14.94
C GLU A 86 3.87 -12.88 14.66
N GLU A 87 3.28 -13.52 15.69
CA GLU A 87 1.96 -14.15 15.64
C GLU A 87 0.82 -13.18 15.33
N ASN A 88 1.02 -11.87 15.48
CA ASN A 88 0.07 -10.83 15.11
C ASN A 88 0.12 -10.47 13.62
N GLN A 89 1.11 -10.98 12.89
CA GLN A 89 1.23 -10.73 11.46
C GLN A 89 0.26 -11.59 10.64
N SER A 90 -0.25 -11.05 9.55
CA SER A 90 -1.26 -11.75 8.72
C SER A 90 -0.75 -13.07 8.13
N TRP A 91 0.53 -13.14 7.73
CA TRP A 91 1.13 -14.35 7.18
C TRP A 91 1.19 -15.49 8.21
N PHE A 92 1.27 -15.17 9.49
CA PHE A 92 1.27 -16.14 10.58
C PHE A 92 -0.17 -16.57 10.94
N LYS A 93 -1.08 -15.59 11.10
CA LYS A 93 -2.49 -15.84 11.45
C LYS A 93 -3.23 -16.61 10.34
N PHE A 94 -2.95 -16.26 9.09
CA PHE A 94 -3.67 -16.74 7.90
C PHE A 94 -2.67 -17.41 6.94
N ASN A 95 -2.22 -18.62 7.30
CA ASN A 95 -1.13 -19.33 6.61
C ASN A 95 -1.56 -20.07 5.34
N GLU A 96 -2.84 -20.13 5.02
CA GLU A 96 -3.41 -20.67 3.78
C GLU A 96 -4.04 -19.55 2.97
N TYR A 97 -3.92 -19.60 1.61
CA TYR A 97 -4.41 -18.50 0.77
C TYR A 97 -5.90 -18.26 0.94
N ASP A 98 -6.73 -19.32 0.89
CA ASP A 98 -8.18 -19.18 1.03
C ASP A 98 -8.55 -18.58 2.39
N LYS A 99 -7.89 -19.00 3.45
CA LYS A 99 -8.08 -18.43 4.79
C LYS A 99 -7.63 -16.97 4.85
N TRP A 100 -6.47 -16.65 4.26
CA TRP A 100 -6.01 -15.26 4.17
C TRP A 100 -6.99 -14.40 3.38
N ARG A 101 -7.53 -14.88 2.25
CA ARG A 101 -8.52 -14.21 1.44
C ARG A 101 -9.82 -13.97 2.20
N ASP A 102 -10.39 -15.03 2.79
CA ASP A 102 -11.75 -15.04 3.32
C ASP A 102 -11.86 -14.49 4.74
N ASP A 103 -10.83 -14.64 5.58
CA ASP A 103 -10.83 -14.21 6.98
C ASP A 103 -10.08 -12.87 7.21
N PHE A 104 -9.24 -12.43 6.26
CA PHE A 104 -8.47 -11.21 6.38
C PHE A 104 -8.70 -10.25 5.21
N TYR A 105 -8.27 -10.62 4.00
CA TYR A 105 -8.14 -9.70 2.88
C TYR A 105 -9.47 -9.08 2.43
N LEU A 106 -10.46 -9.90 2.09
CA LEU A 106 -11.76 -9.43 1.64
C LEU A 106 -12.58 -8.77 2.78
N PRO A 107 -12.62 -9.31 4.02
CA PRO A 107 -13.27 -8.64 5.14
C PRO A 107 -12.67 -7.27 5.48
N VAL A 108 -11.35 -7.12 5.46
CA VAL A 108 -10.68 -5.83 5.67
C VAL A 108 -11.07 -4.84 4.57
N ALA A 109 -11.04 -5.25 3.31
CA ALA A 109 -11.47 -4.41 2.19
C ALA A 109 -12.95 -4.02 2.31
N GLU A 110 -13.82 -4.94 2.72
CA GLU A 110 -15.24 -4.67 2.93
C GLU A 110 -15.49 -3.65 4.05
N ASN A 111 -14.82 -3.83 5.19
CA ASN A 111 -14.94 -2.89 6.31
C ASN A 111 -14.37 -1.52 5.95
N THR A 112 -13.28 -1.47 5.20
CA THR A 112 -12.71 -0.23 4.67
C THR A 112 -13.70 0.48 3.75
N MET A 113 -14.35 -0.24 2.82
CA MET A 113 -15.34 0.34 1.91
C MET A 113 -16.64 0.82 2.61
N LYS A 114 -16.96 0.31 3.80
CA LYS A 114 -18.12 0.80 4.58
C LYS A 114 -17.87 2.18 5.17
N VAL A 115 -16.62 2.50 5.49
CA VAL A 115 -16.23 3.75 6.17
C VAL A 115 -15.58 4.76 5.24
N SER A 116 -15.14 4.36 4.04
CA SER A 116 -14.46 5.24 3.09
C SER A 116 -15.26 5.48 1.81
N LYS A 117 -15.16 6.70 1.28
CA LYS A 117 -15.76 7.08 0.00
C LYS A 117 -15.01 6.43 -1.16
N TYR A 118 -13.68 6.50 -1.14
CA TYR A 118 -12.80 5.86 -2.12
C TYR A 118 -11.83 4.91 -1.43
N MET A 119 -11.54 3.79 -2.09
CA MET A 119 -10.52 2.84 -1.65
C MET A 119 -9.56 2.54 -2.80
N PHE A 120 -8.27 2.66 -2.50
CA PHE A 120 -7.18 2.34 -3.41
C PHE A 120 -6.36 1.21 -2.81
N VAL A 121 -6.24 0.12 -3.55
CA VAL A 121 -5.51 -1.08 -3.09
C VAL A 121 -4.36 -1.36 -4.05
N ASN A 122 -3.15 -1.18 -3.56
CA ASN A 122 -1.96 -1.60 -4.28
C ASN A 122 -1.67 -3.06 -3.92
N ILE A 123 -1.94 -3.96 -4.83
CA ILE A 123 -1.69 -5.39 -4.66
C ILE A 123 -1.30 -6.03 -5.97
N MET A 124 -0.30 -6.90 -5.91
CA MET A 124 0.08 -7.79 -7.01
C MET A 124 -0.47 -9.20 -6.77
N ASP A 125 -0.63 -9.93 -7.85
CA ASP A 125 -1.00 -11.34 -7.80
C ASP A 125 0.19 -12.18 -7.32
N PRO A 126 0.18 -12.73 -6.11
CA PRO A 126 1.29 -13.50 -5.61
C PRO A 126 1.44 -14.82 -6.36
N LYS A 127 2.69 -15.23 -6.61
CA LYS A 127 3.01 -16.54 -7.14
C LYS A 127 3.73 -17.36 -6.09
N ILE A 128 3.05 -18.39 -5.55
CA ILE A 128 3.54 -19.21 -4.45
C ILE A 128 3.53 -20.68 -4.89
N HIS A 129 4.65 -21.36 -4.73
CA HIS A 129 4.85 -22.74 -5.18
C HIS A 129 4.38 -23.01 -6.62
N GLY A 130 4.58 -22.03 -7.51
CA GLY A 130 4.20 -22.14 -8.92
C GLY A 130 2.74 -21.77 -9.24
N VAL A 131 1.88 -21.62 -8.24
CA VAL A 131 0.49 -21.19 -8.39
C VAL A 131 0.40 -19.68 -8.30
N ARG A 132 -0.27 -19.04 -9.26
CA ARG A 132 -0.58 -17.60 -9.23
C ARG A 132 -1.99 -17.40 -8.70
N TYR A 133 -2.10 -16.60 -7.67
CA TYR A 133 -3.38 -16.20 -7.07
C TYR A 133 -3.78 -14.82 -7.59
N ARG A 134 -5.05 -14.63 -7.94
CA ARG A 134 -5.56 -13.42 -8.60
C ARG A 134 -6.23 -12.48 -7.60
N SER A 135 -5.46 -12.00 -6.64
CA SER A 135 -5.96 -11.17 -5.53
C SER A 135 -6.63 -9.88 -6.00
N GLY A 136 -6.15 -9.30 -7.11
CA GLY A 136 -6.77 -8.11 -7.69
C GLY A 136 -8.15 -8.42 -8.29
N ASP A 137 -8.27 -9.53 -9.05
CA ASP A 137 -9.55 -9.94 -9.66
C ASP A 137 -10.60 -10.25 -8.58
N GLU A 138 -10.19 -10.86 -7.46
CA GLU A 138 -11.09 -11.16 -6.32
C GLU A 138 -11.68 -9.89 -5.70
N LEU A 139 -10.91 -8.79 -5.62
CA LEU A 139 -11.44 -7.49 -5.21
C LEU A 139 -12.45 -6.95 -6.22
N VAL A 140 -12.15 -7.04 -7.53
CA VAL A 140 -13.05 -6.60 -8.58
C VAL A 140 -14.37 -7.38 -8.53
N ASP A 141 -14.30 -8.69 -8.37
CA ASP A 141 -15.49 -9.53 -8.23
C ASP A 141 -16.32 -9.15 -7.01
N LYS A 142 -15.66 -8.89 -5.87
CA LYS A 142 -16.31 -8.50 -4.61
C LYS A 142 -16.98 -7.12 -4.70
N PHE A 143 -16.35 -6.16 -5.39
CA PHE A 143 -16.80 -4.76 -5.46
C PHE A 143 -17.12 -4.32 -6.88
N LYS A 144 -17.68 -5.20 -7.69
CA LYS A 144 -17.95 -4.99 -9.11
C LYS A 144 -18.63 -3.67 -9.41
N ASP A 145 -19.66 -3.32 -8.62
CA ASP A 145 -20.46 -2.11 -8.82
C ASP A 145 -19.73 -0.81 -8.37
N LYS A 146 -18.59 -0.94 -7.74
CA LYS A 146 -17.76 0.18 -7.24
C LYS A 146 -16.40 0.25 -7.91
N PHE A 147 -16.10 -0.67 -8.82
CA PHE A 147 -14.80 -0.70 -9.49
C PHE A 147 -14.70 0.43 -10.51
N LEU A 148 -13.69 1.29 -10.34
CA LEU A 148 -13.44 2.47 -11.16
C LEU A 148 -12.34 2.25 -12.21
N GLY A 149 -11.54 1.21 -12.05
CA GLY A 149 -10.39 0.93 -12.91
C GLY A 149 -9.09 0.74 -12.13
N GLN A 150 -7.99 0.75 -12.85
CA GLN A 150 -6.65 0.59 -12.31
C GLN A 150 -5.78 1.80 -12.64
N VAL A 151 -4.87 2.14 -11.72
CA VAL A 151 -3.80 3.12 -11.92
C VAL A 151 -2.47 2.40 -11.78
N GLY A 152 -1.59 2.59 -12.76
CA GLY A 152 -0.23 2.05 -12.68
C GLY A 152 0.65 2.90 -11.77
N MET A 153 1.14 2.34 -10.69
CA MET A 153 2.16 2.96 -9.86
C MET A 153 3.55 2.55 -10.35
N ARG A 154 4.30 3.53 -10.85
CA ARG A 154 5.65 3.29 -11.33
C ARG A 154 6.60 3.13 -10.17
N ILE A 155 7.20 1.94 -10.06
CA ILE A 155 8.14 1.63 -8.99
C ILE A 155 9.55 1.58 -9.56
N MET A 156 10.43 2.39 -8.98
CA MET A 156 11.83 2.35 -9.28
C MET A 156 12.46 1.17 -8.52
N GLN A 157 13.07 0.25 -9.27
CA GLN A 157 13.81 -0.84 -8.68
C GLN A 157 14.96 -0.26 -7.82
N ARG A 158 14.97 -0.56 -6.53
CA ARG A 158 16.09 -0.15 -5.67
C ARG A 158 17.38 -0.76 -6.21
N PRO A 159 18.45 0.01 -6.36
CA PRO A 159 19.74 -0.53 -6.71
C PRO A 159 20.15 -1.61 -5.69
N GLN A 160 20.38 -2.84 -6.15
CA GLN A 160 20.90 -3.87 -5.27
C GLN A 160 22.40 -3.64 -5.08
N GLY A 161 22.82 -3.47 -3.83
CA GLY A 161 24.21 -3.25 -3.46
C GLY A 161 24.69 -1.81 -3.66
N LYS A 162 26.00 -1.63 -3.85
CA LYS A 162 26.60 -0.36 -4.26
C LYS A 162 26.28 -0.13 -5.75
N ALA A 163 25.07 0.20 -6.08
CA ALA A 163 24.73 0.58 -7.43
C ALA A 163 25.43 1.90 -7.71
N VAL A 164 26.45 1.75 -8.37
CA VAL A 164 27.31 2.81 -8.74
C VAL A 164 26.84 3.21 -10.13
N PHE A 165 26.09 4.30 -10.19
CA PHE A 165 25.85 4.99 -11.45
C PHE A 165 27.11 5.76 -11.85
N ASN A 166 28.26 5.12 -11.67
CA ASN A 166 29.57 5.67 -12.02
C ASN A 166 30.20 4.81 -13.11
N ASP A 167 31.00 5.44 -13.95
CA ASP A 167 31.87 4.76 -14.92
C ASP A 167 33.06 4.07 -14.21
N GLU A 168 33.97 3.51 -15.02
CA GLU A 168 35.14 2.82 -14.52
C GLU A 168 36.11 3.76 -13.78
N ASP A 169 36.05 5.05 -14.07
CA ASP A 169 36.87 6.11 -13.44
C ASP A 169 36.20 6.69 -12.18
N GLY A 170 35.01 6.17 -11.79
CA GLY A 170 34.25 6.61 -10.62
C GLY A 170 33.47 7.90 -10.85
N LYS A 171 33.32 8.37 -12.11
CA LYS A 171 32.47 9.52 -12.45
C LYS A 171 31.02 9.09 -12.68
N PHE A 172 30.07 9.99 -12.36
CA PHE A 172 28.66 9.76 -12.59
C PHE A 172 28.35 9.49 -14.07
N ASP A 173 27.76 8.34 -14.34
CA ASP A 173 27.34 7.88 -15.67
C ASP A 173 25.82 7.97 -15.81
N LYS A 174 25.37 8.98 -16.54
CA LYS A 174 23.96 9.21 -16.81
C LYS A 174 23.32 8.06 -17.60
N ALA A 175 24.06 7.40 -18.49
CA ALA A 175 23.51 6.30 -19.28
C ALA A 175 23.16 5.09 -18.41
N LYS A 176 23.99 4.80 -17.39
CA LYS A 176 23.68 3.75 -16.39
C LYS A 176 22.46 4.09 -15.55
N LEU A 177 22.28 5.38 -15.19
CA LEU A 177 21.08 5.83 -14.51
C LEU A 177 19.85 5.67 -15.42
N ASP A 178 19.93 6.13 -16.67
CA ASP A 178 18.83 6.05 -17.63
C ASP A 178 18.43 4.58 -17.91
N GLU A 179 19.42 3.68 -18.06
CA GLU A 179 19.18 2.23 -18.18
C GLU A 179 18.47 1.67 -16.94
N HIS A 180 18.90 2.08 -15.75
CA HIS A 180 18.25 1.67 -14.50
C HIS A 180 16.82 2.20 -14.41
N MET A 181 16.62 3.46 -14.78
CA MET A 181 15.29 4.09 -14.81
C MET A 181 14.35 3.42 -15.81
N ASN A 182 14.88 2.88 -16.92
CA ASN A 182 14.10 2.12 -17.91
C ASN A 182 13.72 0.71 -17.45
N LYS A 183 14.35 0.19 -16.39
CA LYS A 183 13.99 -1.10 -15.76
C LYS A 183 12.89 -0.97 -14.71
N MET A 184 12.18 0.16 -14.69
CA MET A 184 11.03 0.33 -13.79
C MET A 184 9.91 -0.64 -14.16
N PHE A 185 9.28 -1.20 -13.13
CA PHE A 185 8.05 -1.95 -13.31
C PHE A 185 6.84 -1.19 -12.74
N ILE A 186 5.67 -1.57 -13.19
CA ILE A 186 4.41 -0.94 -12.79
C ILE A 186 3.69 -1.90 -11.85
N GLU A 187 3.33 -1.41 -10.67
CA GLU A 187 2.39 -2.08 -9.78
C GLU A 187 1.00 -1.50 -9.96
N ASN A 188 0.01 -2.36 -9.98
CA ASN A 188 -1.38 -1.94 -10.12
C ASN A 188 -1.93 -1.45 -8.79
N VAL A 189 -2.61 -0.31 -8.84
CA VAL A 189 -3.48 0.19 -7.79
C VAL A 189 -4.92 0.05 -8.27
N TRP A 190 -5.68 -0.79 -7.61
CA TRP A 190 -7.08 -1.05 -7.88
C TRP A 190 -7.93 0.02 -7.20
N CYS A 191 -8.81 0.68 -7.96
CA CYS A 191 -9.55 1.85 -7.52
C CYS A 191 -11.03 1.52 -7.38
N PHE A 192 -11.62 1.85 -6.23
CA PHE A 192 -13.02 1.60 -5.92
C PHE A 192 -13.67 2.84 -5.31
N GLY A 193 -14.96 3.05 -5.61
CA GLY A 193 -15.74 4.15 -5.06
C GLY A 193 -16.95 4.50 -5.93
N PRO A 194 -17.61 5.64 -5.67
CA PRO A 194 -18.66 6.14 -6.54
C PRO A 194 -18.05 6.66 -7.85
N GLU A 195 -18.83 6.61 -8.93
CA GLU A 195 -18.44 7.24 -10.21
C GLU A 195 -18.01 8.70 -9.98
N SER A 196 -16.89 9.07 -10.59
CA SER A 196 -16.32 10.40 -10.46
C SER A 196 -15.75 10.83 -11.81
N ASP A 197 -15.82 12.14 -12.10
CA ASP A 197 -15.25 12.71 -13.33
C ASP A 197 -13.73 12.54 -13.40
N LEU A 198 -13.06 12.34 -12.27
CA LEU A 198 -11.63 12.01 -12.21
C LEU A 198 -11.29 10.72 -12.94
N PHE A 199 -12.22 9.76 -12.98
CA PHE A 199 -12.02 8.47 -13.65
C PHE A 199 -12.68 8.39 -15.03
N LYS A 200 -13.64 9.28 -15.34
CA LYS A 200 -14.32 9.29 -16.67
C LYS A 200 -13.39 9.63 -17.82
N ASN A 201 -12.34 10.42 -17.55
CA ASN A 201 -11.34 10.83 -18.54
C ASN A 201 -9.99 10.11 -18.38
N SER A 202 -9.84 9.24 -17.39
CA SER A 202 -8.67 8.39 -17.29
C SER A 202 -8.78 7.33 -18.38
N ARG A 203 -8.08 7.52 -19.50
CA ARG A 203 -7.70 6.40 -20.35
C ARG A 203 -7.05 5.37 -19.42
N VAL A 204 -7.59 4.16 -19.43
CA VAL A 204 -6.81 3.03 -18.97
C VAL A 204 -5.56 3.07 -19.84
N ALA A 205 -4.45 3.51 -19.26
CA ALA A 205 -3.18 3.46 -19.97
C ALA A 205 -2.92 1.99 -20.24
N THR A 206 -3.00 1.61 -21.50
CA THR A 206 -2.61 0.29 -21.95
C THR A 206 -1.09 0.21 -21.99
N LEU A 207 -0.53 -1.00 -22.01
CA LEU A 207 0.91 -1.18 -22.18
C LEU A 207 1.44 -0.43 -23.41
N ASP A 208 0.62 -0.25 -24.45
CA ASP A 208 0.94 0.47 -25.69
C ASP A 208 1.07 2.00 -25.47
N ASP A 209 0.56 2.55 -24.37
CA ASP A 209 0.74 3.96 -24.01
C ASP A 209 2.10 4.22 -23.32
N PHE A 210 2.89 3.18 -23.03
CA PHE A 210 4.18 3.26 -22.33
C PHE A 210 5.40 2.81 -23.16
N PHE A 211 5.18 2.39 -24.43
CA PHE A 211 6.27 1.97 -25.33
C PHE A 211 6.24 2.71 -26.68
#